data_24aa8c9daa1fa647a9f6a4dc713fcb2e
#
_entry.id   24aa8c9daa1fa647a9f6a4dc713fcb2e
#
_cell.length_a   1.000
_cell.length_b   1.000
_cell.length_c   1.000
_cell.angle_alpha   90.00
_cell.angle_beta   90.00
_cell.angle_gamma   90.00
#
_symmetry.space_group_name_H-M   'P 1'
#
loop_
_entity.id
_entity.type
_entity.pdbx_description
1 polymer ?
#
loop_
_entity_poly.entity_id
_entity_poly.type
_entity_poly.pdbx_seq_one_letter_code
_entity_poly.pdbx_strand_id
1 'polypeptide(L)'
;MKLTTKLLLLIFILAVAQNFQAKPKHAPAVAPEPTIHFKGYYATDKAQKGRVVRAAVVLDIPDGYHVNANKPLGKYAIATTVKIEPPSGVTVGPIIFPRAIVRKLKATNNESLAVYEGRAIMRFNVTVPANYGDGWLNLRAKVRYQSCNDDVCFPPKNQEIDFGIGIVGANERVQAANGWVFGGK
;
A
#
# COMPACT_ATOMS: atom_id res chain seq x y z
N MET A 1 -33.28 -12.56 -73.81
CA MET A 1 -32.14 -13.26 -73.25
C MET A 1 -31.08 -12.38 -72.61
N LYS A 2 -31.35 -11.09 -72.27
CA LYS A 2 -30.40 -10.15 -71.63
C LYS A 2 -30.80 -9.72 -70.22
N LEU A 3 -31.96 -10.13 -69.74
CA LEU A 3 -32.49 -9.70 -68.43
C LEU A 3 -32.11 -10.65 -67.28
N THR A 4 -31.94 -11.92 -67.58
CA THR A 4 -31.61 -12.99 -66.61
C THR A 4 -30.15 -12.92 -66.11
N THR A 5 -29.21 -12.44 -66.94
CA THR A 5 -27.79 -12.35 -66.63
C THR A 5 -27.48 -11.19 -65.64
N LYS A 6 -28.23 -10.06 -65.72
CA LYS A 6 -28.09 -8.95 -64.80
C LYS A 6 -28.65 -9.22 -63.41
N LEU A 7 -29.69 -10.07 -63.32
CA LEU A 7 -30.31 -10.43 -62.06
C LEU A 7 -29.41 -11.39 -61.25
N LEU A 8 -28.70 -12.33 -61.93
CA LEU A 8 -27.75 -13.26 -61.32
C LEU A 8 -26.49 -12.52 -60.79
N LEU A 9 -26.02 -11.45 -61.45
CA LEU A 9 -24.86 -10.67 -61.00
C LEU A 9 -25.19 -9.84 -59.75
N LEU A 10 -26.43 -9.34 -59.59
CA LEU A 10 -26.85 -8.58 -58.43
C LEU A 10 -27.01 -9.47 -57.18
N ILE A 11 -27.43 -10.72 -57.35
CA ILE A 11 -27.55 -11.70 -56.24
C ILE A 11 -26.19 -12.12 -55.73
N PHE A 12 -25.17 -12.23 -56.60
CA PHE A 12 -23.81 -12.62 -56.19
C PHE A 12 -23.06 -11.53 -55.45
N ILE A 13 -23.34 -10.24 -55.69
CA ILE A 13 -22.74 -9.11 -54.96
C ILE A 13 -23.34 -8.96 -53.55
N LEU A 14 -24.63 -9.30 -53.34
CA LEU A 14 -25.26 -9.27 -52.02
C LEU A 14 -24.77 -10.40 -51.06
N ALA A 15 -24.28 -11.52 -51.58
CA ALA A 15 -23.86 -12.68 -50.80
C ALA A 15 -22.45 -12.54 -50.17
N VAL A 16 -21.61 -11.59 -50.64
CA VAL A 16 -20.21 -11.42 -50.17
C VAL A 16 -20.10 -10.39 -49.03
N ALA A 17 -21.16 -9.65 -48.69
CA ALA A 17 -21.13 -8.57 -47.68
C ALA A 17 -21.38 -9.03 -46.25
N GLN A 18 -21.54 -10.34 -45.96
CA GLN A 18 -22.05 -10.78 -44.65
C GLN A 18 -21.01 -11.39 -43.69
N ASN A 19 -19.69 -11.33 -43.93
CA ASN A 19 -18.71 -11.99 -43.09
C ASN A 19 -17.59 -11.12 -42.52
N PHE A 20 -17.80 -9.81 -42.34
CA PHE A 20 -16.87 -8.96 -41.56
C PHE A 20 -17.50 -8.52 -40.23
N GLN A 21 -17.96 -9.49 -39.45
CA GLN A 21 -18.13 -9.26 -38.02
C GLN A 21 -16.76 -9.52 -37.36
N ALA A 22 -15.94 -8.49 -37.27
CA ALA A 22 -14.77 -8.51 -36.42
C ALA A 22 -15.26 -8.73 -34.97
N LYS A 23 -15.02 -9.93 -34.43
CA LYS A 23 -15.20 -10.17 -32.99
C LYS A 23 -14.49 -9.06 -32.23
N PRO A 24 -15.16 -8.32 -31.32
CA PRO A 24 -14.48 -7.34 -30.50
C PRO A 24 -13.33 -8.08 -29.79
N LYS A 25 -12.08 -7.66 -30.03
CA LYS A 25 -10.96 -8.08 -29.20
C LYS A 25 -11.34 -7.65 -27.78
N HIS A 26 -11.61 -8.61 -26.90
CA HIS A 26 -11.73 -8.35 -25.48
C HIS A 26 -10.46 -7.59 -25.09
N ALA A 27 -10.62 -6.35 -24.69
CA ALA A 27 -9.52 -5.65 -24.00
C ALA A 27 -9.11 -6.53 -22.81
N PRO A 28 -7.82 -6.75 -22.58
CA PRO A 28 -7.38 -7.52 -21.42
C PRO A 28 -8.02 -6.90 -20.18
N ALA A 29 -8.67 -7.73 -19.37
CA ALA A 29 -9.27 -7.29 -18.12
C ALA A 29 -8.17 -6.64 -17.29
N VAL A 30 -8.30 -5.35 -17.01
CA VAL A 30 -7.37 -4.65 -16.12
C VAL A 30 -7.51 -5.31 -14.76
N ALA A 31 -6.40 -5.82 -14.20
CA ALA A 31 -6.39 -6.40 -12.87
C ALA A 31 -6.97 -5.41 -11.86
N PRO A 32 -7.81 -5.85 -10.90
CA PRO A 32 -8.37 -4.95 -9.90
C PRO A 32 -7.26 -4.34 -9.05
N GLU A 33 -7.46 -3.09 -8.67
CA GLU A 33 -6.54 -2.42 -7.75
C GLU A 33 -6.63 -3.06 -6.36
N PRO A 34 -5.48 -3.35 -5.66
CA PRO A 34 -5.50 -4.01 -4.37
C PRO A 34 -6.05 -3.10 -3.27
N THR A 35 -6.77 -3.68 -2.32
CA THR A 35 -7.05 -3.02 -1.04
C THR A 35 -5.91 -3.34 -0.07
N ILE A 36 -5.09 -2.34 0.25
CA ILE A 36 -4.03 -2.44 1.26
C ILE A 36 -4.60 -1.94 2.58
N HIS A 37 -4.45 -2.74 3.64
CA HIS A 37 -4.91 -2.37 4.97
C HIS A 37 -3.77 -1.74 5.77
N PHE A 38 -4.10 -0.68 6.52
CA PHE A 38 -3.16 0.07 7.34
C PHE A 38 -3.61 0.07 8.78
N LYS A 39 -2.70 -0.20 9.73
CA LYS A 39 -3.01 -0.17 11.15
C LYS A 39 -1.81 0.29 11.97
N GLY A 40 -2.08 1.12 12.98
CA GLY A 40 -1.11 1.56 13.98
C GLY A 40 -1.09 0.63 15.20
N TYR A 41 0.09 0.45 15.78
CA TYR A 41 0.31 -0.41 16.95
C TYR A 41 1.29 0.23 17.92
N TYR A 42 1.14 -0.07 19.21
CA TYR A 42 2.10 0.25 20.26
C TYR A 42 2.63 -1.05 20.90
N ALA A 43 3.86 -0.99 21.42
CA ALA A 43 4.52 -2.13 22.02
C ALA A 43 4.02 -2.48 23.43
N THR A 44 3.23 -1.59 24.03
CA THR A 44 2.62 -1.73 25.35
C THR A 44 1.14 -1.36 25.30
N ASP A 45 0.38 -1.79 26.31
CA ASP A 45 -1.06 -1.49 26.49
C ASP A 45 -1.32 -0.03 26.82
N LYS A 46 -0.33 0.62 27.49
CA LYS A 46 -0.35 2.04 27.88
C LYS A 46 1.03 2.65 27.68
N ALA A 47 1.13 3.97 27.58
CA ALA A 47 2.38 4.71 27.54
C ALA A 47 2.56 5.53 28.83
N GLN A 48 3.81 5.63 29.29
CA GLN A 48 4.15 6.33 30.53
C GLN A 48 4.63 7.73 30.25
N LYS A 49 4.23 8.70 31.07
CA LYS A 49 4.78 10.07 31.06
C LYS A 49 6.30 10.03 31.31
N GLY A 50 7.05 10.85 30.58
CA GLY A 50 8.51 10.92 30.67
C GLY A 50 9.26 9.73 30.08
N ARG A 51 8.58 8.85 29.34
CA ARG A 51 9.17 7.62 28.79
C ARG A 51 9.01 7.54 27.27
N VAL A 52 9.77 6.61 26.70
CA VAL A 52 9.68 6.25 25.29
C VAL A 52 8.80 5.01 25.15
N VAL A 53 7.81 5.05 24.27
CA VAL A 53 7.05 3.90 23.82
C VAL A 53 7.36 3.59 22.35
N ARG A 54 7.55 2.31 22.01
CA ARG A 54 7.70 1.90 20.62
C ARG A 54 6.33 1.85 19.95
N ALA A 55 6.26 2.36 18.72
CA ALA A 55 5.08 2.31 17.88
C ALA A 55 5.42 1.79 16.48
N ALA A 56 4.42 1.40 15.74
CA ALA A 56 4.56 0.96 14.34
C ALA A 56 3.33 1.27 13.53
N VAL A 57 3.55 1.51 12.23
CA VAL A 57 2.53 1.44 11.18
C VAL A 57 2.77 0.15 10.41
N VAL A 58 1.72 -0.63 10.23
CA VAL A 58 1.74 -1.91 9.51
C VAL A 58 0.88 -1.78 8.27
N LEU A 59 1.43 -2.22 7.15
CA LEU A 59 0.74 -2.41 5.89
C LEU A 59 0.53 -3.91 5.67
N ASP A 60 -0.72 -4.35 5.56
CA ASP A 60 -1.07 -5.70 5.11
C ASP A 60 -1.35 -5.64 3.60
N ILE A 61 -0.45 -6.23 2.82
CA ILE A 61 -0.42 -6.24 1.36
C ILE A 61 -0.96 -7.59 0.90
N PRO A 62 -2.04 -7.63 0.10
CA PRO A 62 -2.61 -8.90 -0.36
C PRO A 62 -1.65 -9.68 -1.24
N ASP A 63 -1.82 -11.01 -1.29
CA ASP A 63 -1.03 -11.89 -2.14
C ASP A 63 -1.13 -11.51 -3.61
N GLY A 64 -0.03 -11.64 -4.34
CA GLY A 64 0.07 -11.24 -5.75
C GLY A 64 0.27 -9.74 -5.96
N TYR A 65 0.34 -8.95 -4.88
CA TYR A 65 0.64 -7.52 -4.92
C TYR A 65 1.88 -7.17 -4.09
N HIS A 66 2.46 -6.05 -4.42
CA HIS A 66 3.57 -5.46 -3.69
C HIS A 66 3.46 -3.94 -3.67
N VAL A 67 4.17 -3.34 -2.73
CA VAL A 67 4.27 -1.90 -2.57
C VAL A 67 5.73 -1.52 -2.72
N ASN A 68 6.03 -0.47 -3.49
CA ASN A 68 7.39 0.00 -3.64
C ASN A 68 8.02 0.30 -2.28
N ALA A 69 9.28 -0.07 -2.09
CA ALA A 69 9.99 0.21 -0.85
C ALA A 69 10.24 1.71 -0.65
N ASN A 70 10.70 2.10 0.55
CA ASN A 70 11.11 3.47 0.84
C ASN A 70 12.35 3.92 0.05
N LYS A 71 13.11 2.99 -0.49
CA LYS A 71 14.25 3.20 -1.40
C LYS A 71 14.07 2.27 -2.59
N PRO A 72 13.17 2.59 -3.52
CA PRO A 72 12.95 1.77 -4.72
C PRO A 72 14.16 1.90 -5.65
N LEU A 73 14.46 0.84 -6.41
CA LEU A 73 15.57 0.81 -7.36
C LEU A 73 15.20 1.41 -8.72
N GLY A 74 13.92 1.33 -9.11
CA GLY A 74 13.43 1.77 -10.43
C GLY A 74 13.40 3.29 -10.56
N LYS A 75 13.79 3.80 -11.73
CA LYS A 75 13.86 5.25 -12.03
C LYS A 75 12.53 5.99 -11.84
N TYR A 76 11.41 5.32 -12.12
CA TYR A 76 10.06 5.90 -12.06
C TYR A 76 9.24 5.35 -10.89
N ALA A 77 9.83 4.53 -10.04
CA ALA A 77 9.14 3.96 -8.90
C ALA A 77 8.91 5.02 -7.82
N ILE A 78 7.67 5.14 -7.38
CA ILE A 78 7.29 6.07 -6.31
C ILE A 78 7.60 5.41 -4.97
N ALA A 79 8.49 6.01 -4.19
CA ALA A 79 8.89 5.51 -2.88
C ALA A 79 7.73 5.54 -1.87
N THR A 80 7.65 4.51 -1.03
CA THR A 80 6.80 4.55 0.17
C THR A 80 7.40 5.51 1.20
N THR A 81 6.59 6.46 1.65
CA THR A 81 6.94 7.39 2.72
C THR A 81 5.94 7.30 3.86
N VAL A 82 6.42 7.48 5.08
CA VAL A 82 5.59 7.54 6.29
C VAL A 82 5.94 8.82 7.04
N LYS A 83 4.94 9.64 7.31
CA LYS A 83 5.03 10.83 8.16
C LYS A 83 4.12 10.62 9.36
N ILE A 84 4.66 10.79 10.56
CA ILE A 84 3.87 10.76 11.79
C ILE A 84 3.66 12.17 12.28
N GLU A 85 2.43 12.52 12.58
CA GLU A 85 2.04 13.81 13.15
C GLU A 85 1.62 13.57 14.63
N PRO A 86 2.51 13.89 15.60
CA PRO A 86 2.19 13.78 17.01
C PRO A 86 1.45 15.01 17.52
N PRO A 87 0.76 14.93 18.65
CA PRO A 87 0.26 16.10 19.37
C PRO A 87 1.41 16.94 19.98
N SER A 88 1.07 18.14 20.42
CA SER A 88 2.03 19.09 20.99
C SER A 88 2.87 18.47 22.12
N GLY A 89 4.16 18.74 22.13
CA GLY A 89 5.13 18.25 23.11
C GLY A 89 5.62 16.83 22.94
N VAL A 90 4.91 15.99 22.18
CA VAL A 90 5.33 14.62 21.86
C VAL A 90 6.31 14.62 20.72
N THR A 91 7.37 13.82 20.80
CA THR A 91 8.36 13.69 19.72
C THR A 91 8.39 12.29 19.16
N VAL A 92 8.66 12.20 17.86
CA VAL A 92 8.74 10.93 17.14
C VAL A 92 10.13 10.79 16.54
N GLY A 93 10.75 9.64 16.81
CA GLY A 93 12.05 9.29 16.26
C GLY A 93 11.99 8.87 14.78
N PRO A 94 13.16 8.54 14.20
CA PRO A 94 13.24 8.08 12.81
C PRO A 94 12.37 6.83 12.55
N ILE A 95 11.79 6.79 11.34
CA ILE A 95 11.04 5.60 10.88
C ILE A 95 12.04 4.54 10.39
N ILE A 96 11.95 3.35 11.00
CA ILE A 96 12.73 2.16 10.62
C ILE A 96 11.86 1.32 9.70
N PHE A 97 12.21 1.31 8.43
CA PHE A 97 11.52 0.51 7.41
C PHE A 97 11.99 -0.95 7.45
N PRO A 98 11.12 -1.91 7.06
CA PRO A 98 11.52 -3.30 6.94
C PRO A 98 12.50 -3.50 5.78
N ARG A 99 13.19 -4.65 5.78
CA ARG A 99 14.03 -5.03 4.65
C ARG A 99 13.17 -5.21 3.41
N ALA A 100 13.52 -4.53 2.33
CA ALA A 100 12.90 -4.72 1.03
C ALA A 100 13.42 -6.00 0.36
N ILE A 101 12.59 -6.58 -0.50
CA ILE A 101 12.97 -7.64 -1.42
C ILE A 101 13.10 -7.06 -2.83
N VAL A 102 13.90 -7.68 -3.69
CA VAL A 102 14.08 -7.26 -5.08
C VAL A 102 13.26 -8.16 -5.98
N ARG A 103 12.41 -7.54 -6.81
CA ARG A 103 11.58 -8.19 -7.83
C ARG A 103 11.89 -7.64 -9.22
N LYS A 104 11.76 -8.48 -10.24
CA LYS A 104 11.71 -8.06 -11.64
C LYS A 104 10.28 -8.21 -12.11
N LEU A 105 9.67 -7.12 -12.53
CA LEU A 105 8.25 -7.06 -12.87
C LEU A 105 8.07 -6.76 -14.35
N LYS A 106 7.15 -7.43 -15.01
CA LYS A 106 6.74 -7.13 -16.38
C LYS A 106 6.20 -5.69 -16.49
N ALA A 107 5.48 -5.23 -15.47
CA ALA A 107 4.99 -3.86 -15.36
C ALA A 107 6.08 -2.78 -15.52
N THR A 108 7.34 -3.12 -15.31
CA THR A 108 8.48 -2.21 -15.42
C THR A 108 9.51 -2.68 -16.48
N ASN A 109 9.06 -3.37 -17.52
CA ASN A 109 9.95 -3.95 -18.55
C ASN A 109 11.06 -4.82 -17.94
N ASN A 110 10.76 -5.58 -16.90
CA ASN A 110 11.69 -6.43 -16.14
C ASN A 110 12.83 -5.66 -15.43
N GLU A 111 12.67 -4.35 -15.20
CA GLU A 111 13.57 -3.63 -14.30
C GLU A 111 13.44 -4.17 -12.87
N SER A 112 14.57 -4.13 -12.16
CA SER A 112 14.59 -4.53 -10.74
C SER A 112 13.95 -3.44 -9.87
N LEU A 113 12.97 -3.82 -9.06
CA LEU A 113 12.36 -2.97 -8.05
C LEU A 113 12.63 -3.51 -6.64
N ALA A 114 12.90 -2.62 -5.69
CA ALA A 114 12.85 -2.94 -4.27
C ALA A 114 11.43 -2.71 -3.76
N VAL A 115 10.82 -3.74 -3.19
CA VAL A 115 9.40 -3.77 -2.83
C VAL A 115 9.17 -4.40 -1.46
N TYR A 116 7.97 -4.17 -0.90
CA TYR A 116 7.42 -4.87 0.25
C TYR A 116 6.26 -5.76 -0.21
N GLU A 117 6.17 -6.96 0.37
CA GLU A 117 5.12 -7.94 0.15
C GLU A 117 4.58 -8.43 1.50
N GLY A 118 3.37 -8.96 1.50
CA GLY A 118 2.71 -9.48 2.68
C GLY A 118 2.58 -8.40 3.76
N ARG A 119 3.37 -8.48 4.83
CA ARG A 119 3.27 -7.53 5.93
C ARG A 119 4.51 -6.65 6.04
N ALA A 120 4.36 -5.36 5.75
CA ALA A 120 5.42 -4.36 5.92
C ALA A 120 5.22 -3.60 7.24
N ILE A 121 6.22 -3.66 8.14
CA ILE A 121 6.17 -3.08 9.49
C ILE A 121 7.18 -1.94 9.59
N MET A 122 6.70 -0.70 9.67
CA MET A 122 7.49 0.51 9.87
C MET A 122 7.46 0.87 11.35
N ARG A 123 8.61 0.74 12.04
CA ARG A 123 8.75 0.96 13.48
C ARG A 123 9.36 2.31 13.79
N PHE A 124 8.98 2.89 14.92
CA PHE A 124 9.55 4.14 15.42
C PHE A 124 9.35 4.26 16.93
N ASN A 125 10.09 5.20 17.53
CA ASN A 125 9.95 5.54 18.93
C ASN A 125 9.12 6.81 19.10
N VAL A 126 8.32 6.84 20.16
CA VAL A 126 7.49 7.99 20.56
C VAL A 126 7.89 8.37 21.97
N THR A 127 8.38 9.60 22.17
CA THR A 127 8.74 10.15 23.48
C THR A 127 7.56 10.95 24.02
N VAL A 128 7.02 10.51 25.14
CA VAL A 128 5.96 11.21 25.86
C VAL A 128 6.62 12.11 26.91
N PRO A 129 6.39 13.43 26.91
CA PRO A 129 6.98 14.32 27.92
C PRO A 129 6.44 14.06 29.32
N ALA A 130 7.24 14.34 30.35
CA ALA A 130 6.84 14.09 31.75
C ALA A 130 5.63 14.93 32.17
N ASN A 131 5.46 16.10 31.59
CA ASN A 131 4.35 17.04 31.83
C ASN A 131 3.19 16.89 30.84
N TYR A 132 3.09 15.76 30.10
CA TYR A 132 1.99 15.56 29.17
C TYR A 132 0.64 15.59 29.91
N GLY A 133 -0.24 16.51 29.50
CA GLY A 133 -1.47 16.84 30.24
C GLY A 133 -2.61 15.84 30.03
N ASP A 134 -2.68 15.24 28.85
CA ASP A 134 -3.80 14.40 28.44
C ASP A 134 -3.66 12.96 28.94
N GLY A 135 -4.79 12.30 29.18
CA GLY A 135 -4.86 10.86 29.49
C GLY A 135 -4.78 9.94 28.27
N TRP A 136 -4.69 10.51 27.07
CA TRP A 136 -4.69 9.78 25.81
C TRP A 136 -3.74 10.43 24.82
N LEU A 137 -2.93 9.62 24.15
CA LEU A 137 -2.04 10.03 23.06
C LEU A 137 -2.60 9.52 21.74
N ASN A 138 -2.88 10.40 20.81
CA ASN A 138 -3.28 10.05 19.45
C ASN A 138 -2.20 10.46 18.45
N LEU A 139 -1.80 9.54 17.56
CA LEU A 139 -0.90 9.81 16.44
C LEU A 139 -1.68 9.71 15.15
N ARG A 140 -1.36 10.62 14.22
CA ARG A 140 -1.80 10.51 12.82
C ARG A 140 -0.61 10.09 11.96
N ALA A 141 -0.77 9.00 11.22
CA ALA A 141 0.21 8.59 10.21
C ALA A 141 -0.33 8.88 8.83
N LYS A 142 0.50 9.53 8.00
CA LYS A 142 0.28 9.76 6.56
C LYS A 142 1.25 8.89 5.80
N VAL A 143 0.71 7.96 5.02
CA VAL A 143 1.48 7.02 4.22
C VAL A 143 1.21 7.29 2.75
N ARG A 144 2.26 7.62 1.99
CA ARG A 144 2.21 7.64 0.53
C ARG A 144 2.84 6.37 0.01
N TYR A 145 2.19 5.70 -0.92
CA TYR A 145 2.67 4.44 -1.48
C TYR A 145 2.21 4.26 -2.93
N GLN A 146 2.88 3.37 -3.65
CA GLN A 146 2.46 2.88 -4.95
C GLN A 146 2.44 1.37 -4.92
N SER A 147 1.29 0.77 -5.27
CA SER A 147 1.12 -0.66 -5.40
C SER A 147 1.27 -1.11 -6.84
N CYS A 148 1.76 -2.32 -7.03
CA CYS A 148 1.87 -2.99 -8.31
C CYS A 148 1.49 -4.48 -8.15
N ASN A 149 1.15 -5.13 -9.25
CA ASN A 149 1.26 -6.58 -9.42
C ASN A 149 2.33 -6.86 -10.50
N ASP A 150 2.43 -8.09 -11.00
CA ASP A 150 3.43 -8.44 -12.00
C ASP A 150 3.26 -7.70 -13.33
N ASP A 151 2.03 -7.31 -13.68
CA ASP A 151 1.67 -6.80 -15.01
C ASP A 151 1.42 -5.28 -15.02
N VAL A 152 1.02 -4.68 -13.89
CA VAL A 152 0.65 -3.26 -13.83
C VAL A 152 1.03 -2.62 -12.50
N CYS A 153 1.50 -1.35 -12.56
CA CYS A 153 1.62 -0.47 -11.40
C CYS A 153 0.45 0.52 -11.38
N PHE A 154 -0.21 0.61 -10.22
CA PHE A 154 -1.34 1.52 -10.01
C PHE A 154 -0.85 2.93 -9.69
N PRO A 155 -1.70 3.94 -9.84
CA PRO A 155 -1.36 5.30 -9.42
C PRO A 155 -0.98 5.36 -7.93
N PRO A 156 -0.05 6.24 -7.53
CA PRO A 156 0.30 6.41 -6.13
C PRO A 156 -0.88 6.92 -5.32
N LYS A 157 -1.00 6.42 -4.08
CA LYS A 157 -2.05 6.79 -3.12
C LYS A 157 -1.47 7.39 -1.85
N ASN A 158 -2.31 8.16 -1.17
CA ASN A 158 -2.08 8.63 0.18
C ASN A 158 -3.14 8.01 1.09
N GLN A 159 -2.70 7.45 2.22
CA GLN A 159 -3.56 6.88 3.25
C GLN A 159 -3.24 7.55 4.58
N GLU A 160 -4.28 7.97 5.29
CA GLU A 160 -4.15 8.47 6.65
C GLU A 160 -4.80 7.49 7.62
N ILE A 161 -4.16 7.27 8.77
CA ILE A 161 -4.69 6.51 9.88
C ILE A 161 -4.44 7.24 11.19
N ASP A 162 -5.43 7.24 12.08
CA ASP A 162 -5.30 7.69 13.46
C ASP A 162 -5.24 6.47 14.38
N PHE A 163 -4.34 6.48 15.35
CA PHE A 163 -4.23 5.43 16.35
C PHE A 163 -3.69 5.98 17.67
N GLY A 164 -4.25 5.50 18.75
CA GLY A 164 -3.99 6.08 20.05
C GLY A 164 -3.69 5.05 21.13
N ILE A 165 -3.21 5.56 22.27
CA ILE A 165 -2.85 4.79 23.46
C ILE A 165 -3.15 5.59 24.72
N GLY A 166 -3.61 4.92 25.77
CA GLY A 166 -3.80 5.53 27.08
C GLY A 166 -2.48 5.94 27.73
N ILE A 167 -2.46 7.09 28.41
CA ILE A 167 -1.30 7.63 29.12
C ILE A 167 -1.47 7.41 30.62
N VAL A 168 -0.40 6.97 31.26
CA VAL A 168 -0.31 6.71 32.71
C VAL A 168 0.89 7.42 33.32
N GLY A 169 0.94 7.49 34.64
CA GLY A 169 2.06 8.06 35.39
C GLY A 169 3.39 7.33 35.11
N ALA A 170 4.53 8.01 35.32
CA ALA A 170 5.86 7.50 35.01
C ALA A 170 6.22 6.18 35.71
N ASN A 171 5.61 5.90 36.85
CA ASN A 171 5.90 4.72 37.70
C ASN A 171 4.78 3.65 37.64
N GLU A 172 3.73 3.89 36.86
CA GLU A 172 2.67 2.91 36.68
C GLU A 172 3.15 1.74 35.81
N ARG A 173 2.69 0.53 36.13
CA ARG A 173 3.03 -0.66 35.35
C ARG A 173 2.31 -0.63 34.01
N VAL A 174 3.03 -1.00 32.98
CA VAL A 174 2.52 -1.24 31.62
C VAL A 174 2.84 -2.67 31.20
N GLN A 175 1.98 -3.25 30.38
CA GLN A 175 2.13 -4.61 29.88
C GLN A 175 2.60 -4.60 28.43
N ALA A 176 3.45 -5.56 28.06
CA ALA A 176 3.83 -5.75 26.66
C ALA A 176 2.59 -6.12 25.85
N ALA A 177 2.47 -5.50 24.68
CA ALA A 177 1.40 -5.72 23.72
C ALA A 177 1.98 -5.92 22.32
N ASN A 178 1.17 -6.52 21.42
CA ASN A 178 1.50 -6.64 20.02
C ASN A 178 2.90 -7.23 19.74
N GLY A 179 3.28 -8.28 20.49
CA GLY A 179 4.61 -8.91 20.40
C GLY A 179 5.01 -9.30 18.99
N TRP A 180 4.08 -9.72 18.14
CA TRP A 180 4.31 -10.06 16.75
C TRP A 180 4.81 -8.87 15.90
N VAL A 181 4.46 -7.62 16.28
CA VAL A 181 4.94 -6.39 15.63
C VAL A 181 6.34 -6.04 16.09
N PHE A 182 6.65 -6.23 17.40
CA PHE A 182 7.84 -5.67 18.03
C PHE A 182 8.91 -6.71 18.36
N GLY A 183 8.72 -7.97 17.96
CA GLY A 183 9.73 -9.03 18.14
C GLY A 183 9.84 -9.55 19.58
N GLY A 184 8.78 -9.42 20.40
CA GLY A 184 8.67 -10.14 21.65
C GLY A 184 8.34 -11.61 21.41
N LYS A 185 9.11 -12.54 22.01
CA LYS A 185 8.71 -13.96 22.11
C LYS A 185 7.58 -14.08 23.11
#